data_cf83d5910e336aaa4ef02f402dbc391e
#
_entry.id   cf83d5910e336aaa4ef02f402dbc391e
#
_cell.length_a   1.000
_cell.length_b   1.000
_cell.length_c   1.000
_cell.angle_alpha   90.00
_cell.angle_beta   90.00
_cell.angle_gamma   90.00
#
_symmetry.space_group_name_H-M   'P 1'
#
loop_
_entity.id
_entity.type
_entity.pdbx_description
1 polymer ?
#
loop_
_entity_poly.entity_id
_entity_poly.type
_entity_poly.pdbx_seq_one_letter_code
_entity_poly.pdbx_strand_id
1 'polypeptide(L)'
;MENLVLTRIDDRLIHGQVMTAWIKNKNAEQVVIIDDGVAQDDFMINVLENAVPDNIAIGIFSKEDGVTFFSVPLEAPTIILAKTPQVLEYMIDHGINIQEIDLGGMGAKDDRERLYHTISTNKEENESFKRLMDKGVDAFIQIMPQNDKVSLKTLLK
;
A
#
# COMPACT_ATOMS: atom_id res chain seq x y z
N MET A 1 -9.28 9.35 6.74
CA MET A 1 -8.35 9.63 7.87
C MET A 1 -7.50 10.84 7.51
N GLU A 2 -7.48 11.81 8.37
CA GLU A 2 -6.69 13.01 8.16
C GLU A 2 -5.20 12.67 8.09
N ASN A 3 -4.48 13.31 7.20
CA ASN A 3 -3.05 13.09 6.93
C ASN A 3 -2.68 11.73 6.30
N LEU A 4 -3.63 10.85 6.05
CA LEU A 4 -3.36 9.68 5.23
C LEU A 4 -3.56 10.08 3.76
N VAL A 5 -2.45 10.32 3.05
CA VAL A 5 -2.49 10.93 1.72
C VAL A 5 -2.43 9.90 0.59
N LEU A 6 -1.98 8.69 0.86
CA LEU A 6 -1.93 7.61 -0.12
C LEU A 6 -1.84 6.28 0.60
N THR A 7 -2.63 5.30 0.16
CA THR A 7 -2.49 3.91 0.57
C THR A 7 -2.25 3.09 -0.70
N ARG A 8 -1.08 2.48 -0.79
CA ARG A 8 -0.63 1.85 -2.03
C ARG A 8 -0.15 0.43 -1.78
N ILE A 9 -0.56 -0.47 -2.65
CA ILE A 9 -0.04 -1.83 -2.69
C ILE A 9 1.06 -1.89 -3.74
N ASP A 10 2.26 -2.27 -3.31
CA ASP A 10 3.38 -2.52 -4.21
C ASP A 10 4.31 -3.52 -3.54
N ASP A 11 4.42 -4.71 -4.11
CA ASP A 11 5.21 -5.80 -3.51
C ASP A 11 6.73 -5.54 -3.54
N ARG A 12 7.16 -4.49 -4.22
CA ARG A 12 8.54 -4.01 -4.17
C ARG A 12 8.77 -3.00 -3.05
N LEU A 13 7.70 -2.51 -2.44
CA LEU A 13 7.68 -1.50 -1.38
C LEU A 13 8.35 -0.19 -1.83
N ILE A 14 9.45 0.24 -1.19
CA ILE A 14 10.15 1.44 -1.60
C ILE A 14 11.15 1.08 -2.70
N HIS A 15 10.94 1.60 -3.89
CA HIS A 15 11.82 1.34 -5.02
C HIS A 15 11.86 2.55 -5.95
N GLY A 16 13.07 2.99 -6.24
CA GLY A 16 13.38 3.94 -7.31
C GLY A 16 12.50 5.18 -7.39
N GLN A 17 12.35 5.67 -8.60
CA GLN A 17 11.71 6.95 -8.88
C GLN A 17 10.19 6.92 -8.73
N VAL A 18 9.56 5.75 -8.77
CA VAL A 18 8.11 5.63 -8.59
C VAL A 18 7.71 6.18 -7.22
N MET A 19 8.41 5.70 -6.17
CA MET A 19 8.10 6.14 -4.81
C MET A 19 8.41 7.61 -4.60
N THR A 20 9.54 8.08 -5.14
CA THR A 20 9.92 9.49 -5.08
C THR A 20 8.85 10.39 -5.74
N ALA A 21 8.33 9.95 -6.89
CA ALA A 21 7.27 10.69 -7.59
C ALA A 21 5.99 10.78 -6.74
N TRP A 22 5.60 9.71 -6.08
CA TRP A 22 4.42 9.70 -5.21
C TRP A 22 4.62 10.55 -3.96
N ILE A 23 5.77 10.43 -3.31
CA ILE A 23 6.11 11.25 -2.13
C ILE A 23 5.98 12.73 -2.49
N LYS A 24 6.55 13.13 -3.61
CA LYS A 24 6.52 14.52 -4.07
C LYS A 24 5.10 14.98 -4.44
N ASN A 25 4.38 14.15 -5.19
CA ASN A 25 3.01 14.47 -5.62
C ASN A 25 2.07 14.69 -4.43
N LYS A 26 2.22 13.87 -3.38
CA LYS A 26 1.36 13.93 -2.19
C LYS A 26 1.91 14.84 -1.09
N ASN A 27 3.08 15.43 -1.29
CA ASN A 27 3.79 16.18 -0.24
C ASN A 27 3.92 15.38 1.04
N ALA A 28 4.20 14.09 0.92
CA ALA A 28 4.31 13.19 2.06
C ALA A 28 5.57 13.51 2.87
N GLU A 29 5.48 13.36 4.18
CA GLU A 29 6.59 13.56 5.11
C GLU A 29 7.02 12.24 5.75
N GLN A 30 6.17 11.21 5.68
CA GLN A 30 6.55 9.88 6.16
C GLN A 30 5.92 8.79 5.32
N VAL A 31 6.61 7.65 5.30
CA VAL A 31 6.15 6.42 4.66
C VAL A 31 6.08 5.34 5.73
N VAL A 32 4.95 4.65 5.82
CA VAL A 32 4.77 3.55 6.77
C VAL A 32 4.54 2.27 5.99
N ILE A 33 5.40 1.30 6.20
CA ILE A 33 5.32 -0.02 5.59
C ILE A 33 4.66 -0.97 6.58
N ILE A 34 3.63 -1.68 6.13
CA ILE A 34 2.93 -2.67 6.95
C ILE A 34 3.17 -4.04 6.35
N ASP A 35 4.03 -4.83 6.98
CA ASP A 35 4.37 -6.18 6.53
C ASP A 35 4.99 -6.98 7.66
N ASP A 36 4.37 -8.10 8.06
CA ASP A 36 4.81 -8.90 9.18
C ASP A 36 6.23 -9.46 8.97
N GLY A 37 6.51 -9.95 7.77
CA GLY A 37 7.83 -10.51 7.47
C GLY A 37 8.94 -9.48 7.48
N VAL A 38 8.71 -8.34 6.86
CA VAL A 38 9.69 -7.24 6.80
C VAL A 38 9.93 -6.67 8.20
N ALA A 39 8.90 -6.56 9.01
CA ALA A 39 9.02 -6.02 10.38
C ALA A 39 9.95 -6.85 11.27
N GLN A 40 10.20 -8.12 10.92
CA GLN A 40 11.10 -9.00 11.65
C GLN A 40 12.44 -9.24 10.95
N ASP A 41 12.66 -8.57 9.83
CA ASP A 41 13.85 -8.77 8.99
C ASP A 41 14.76 -7.54 9.07
N ASP A 42 15.74 -7.58 9.95
CA ASP A 42 16.64 -6.45 10.20
C ASP A 42 17.41 -6.02 8.95
N PHE A 43 17.73 -6.97 8.07
CA PHE A 43 18.41 -6.65 6.82
C PHE A 43 17.49 -5.83 5.90
N MET A 44 16.26 -6.28 5.72
CA MET A 44 15.28 -5.57 4.89
C MET A 44 14.91 -4.20 5.47
N ILE A 45 14.79 -4.11 6.79
CA ILE A 45 14.54 -2.82 7.45
C ILE A 45 15.65 -1.83 7.09
N ASN A 46 16.91 -2.27 7.20
CA ASN A 46 18.05 -1.43 6.86
C ASN A 46 18.01 -1.01 5.37
N VAL A 47 17.74 -1.94 4.47
CA VAL A 47 17.63 -1.64 3.04
C VAL A 47 16.57 -0.58 2.78
N LEU A 48 15.39 -0.73 3.38
CA LEU A 48 14.27 0.18 3.16
C LEU A 48 14.52 1.55 3.80
N GLU A 49 15.12 1.58 5.00
CA GLU A 49 15.48 2.84 5.65
C GLU A 49 16.48 3.66 4.82
N ASN A 50 17.34 2.99 4.09
CA ASN A 50 18.32 3.65 3.22
C ASN A 50 17.75 3.97 1.82
N ALA A 51 16.58 3.47 1.49
CA ALA A 51 15.95 3.69 0.18
C ALA A 51 15.07 4.93 0.13
N VAL A 52 14.61 5.45 1.28
CA VAL A 52 13.80 6.66 1.32
C VAL A 52 14.68 7.90 1.19
N PRO A 53 14.15 9.01 0.64
CA PRO A 53 14.87 10.29 0.66
C PRO A 53 15.19 10.72 2.08
N ASP A 54 16.29 11.45 2.26
CA ASP A 54 16.83 11.82 3.58
C ASP A 54 15.85 12.58 4.46
N ASN A 55 14.95 13.36 3.86
CA ASN A 55 13.98 14.18 4.59
C ASN A 55 12.65 13.48 4.87
N ILE A 56 12.55 12.21 4.57
CA ILE A 56 11.31 11.43 4.75
C ILE A 56 11.50 10.45 5.89
N ALA A 57 10.59 10.50 6.87
CA ALA A 57 10.56 9.54 7.96
C ALA A 57 9.99 8.20 7.45
N ILE A 58 10.46 7.12 8.04
CA ILE A 58 9.98 5.78 7.69
C ILE A 58 9.62 5.01 8.96
N GLY A 59 8.49 4.32 8.93
CA GLY A 59 8.09 3.35 9.94
C GLY A 59 7.84 2.00 9.29
N ILE A 60 8.23 0.93 9.95
CA ILE A 60 8.00 -0.43 9.47
C ILE A 60 7.35 -1.22 10.60
N PHE A 61 6.13 -1.71 10.36
CA PHE A 61 5.34 -2.36 11.39
C PHE A 61 4.75 -3.67 10.89
N SER A 62 4.54 -4.60 11.83
CA SER A 62 3.61 -5.71 11.60
C SER A 62 2.20 -5.15 11.43
N LYS A 63 1.28 -5.96 10.90
CA LYS A 63 -0.11 -5.51 10.75
C LYS A 63 -0.75 -5.16 12.10
N GLU A 64 -0.39 -5.88 13.17
CA GLU A 64 -0.90 -5.60 14.52
C GLU A 64 -0.38 -4.28 15.05
N ASP A 65 0.93 -4.05 14.94
CA ASP A 65 1.55 -2.79 15.37
C ASP A 65 1.10 -1.63 14.48
N GLY A 66 0.84 -1.90 13.20
CA GLY A 66 0.28 -0.91 12.28
C GLY A 66 -1.09 -0.42 12.73
N VAL A 67 -1.96 -1.32 13.17
CA VAL A 67 -3.26 -0.95 13.73
C VAL A 67 -3.07 -0.03 14.93
N THR A 68 -2.15 -0.37 15.84
CA THR A 68 -1.85 0.46 17.01
C THR A 68 -1.36 1.85 16.58
N PHE A 69 -0.43 1.89 15.63
CA PHE A 69 0.13 3.17 15.15
C PHE A 69 -0.96 4.07 14.56
N PHE A 70 -1.84 3.51 13.72
CA PHE A 70 -2.89 4.27 13.05
C PHE A 70 -4.15 4.48 13.89
N SER A 71 -4.17 3.97 15.12
CA SER A 71 -5.30 4.19 16.05
C SER A 71 -5.27 5.56 16.71
N VAL A 72 -4.18 6.30 16.55
CA VAL A 72 -4.06 7.70 17.00
C VAL A 72 -3.93 8.60 15.78
N PRO A 73 -4.27 9.90 15.90
CA PRO A 73 -4.15 10.83 14.77
C PRO A 73 -2.74 10.92 14.22
N LEU A 74 -2.63 10.97 12.89
CA LEU A 74 -1.34 11.17 12.22
C LEU A 74 -0.92 12.64 12.34
N GLU A 75 0.34 12.85 12.66
CA GLU A 75 0.89 14.21 12.85
C GLU A 75 1.43 14.82 11.55
N ALA A 76 1.60 14.01 10.51
CA ALA A 76 2.19 14.47 9.25
C ALA A 76 1.59 13.69 8.07
N PRO A 77 1.63 14.26 6.84
CA PRO A 77 1.17 13.55 5.66
C PRO A 77 1.90 12.22 5.47
N THR A 78 1.13 11.15 5.41
CA THR A 78 1.64 9.78 5.50
C THR A 78 1.19 8.94 4.31
N ILE A 79 2.12 8.15 3.76
CA ILE A 79 1.84 7.11 2.77
C ILE A 79 1.92 5.75 3.46
N ILE A 80 0.91 4.91 3.25
CA ILE A 80 0.97 3.50 3.63
C ILE A 80 1.42 2.67 2.42
N LEU A 81 2.38 1.78 2.64
CA LEU A 81 2.78 0.77 1.66
C LEU A 81 2.55 -0.63 2.24
N ALA A 82 1.95 -1.50 1.45
CA ALA A 82 1.76 -2.91 1.78
C ALA A 82 2.02 -3.74 0.52
N LYS A 83 2.28 -5.03 0.71
CA LYS A 83 2.54 -5.93 -0.42
C LYS A 83 1.27 -6.54 -1.00
N THR A 84 0.22 -6.65 -0.21
CA THR A 84 -1.01 -7.36 -0.59
C THR A 84 -2.25 -6.68 -0.02
N PRO A 85 -3.42 -6.90 -0.62
CA PRO A 85 -4.65 -6.32 -0.11
C PRO A 85 -5.07 -6.88 1.26
N GLN A 86 -4.70 -8.13 1.57
CA GLN A 86 -5.11 -8.76 2.83
C GLN A 86 -4.59 -8.00 4.05
N VAL A 87 -3.41 -7.41 3.96
CA VAL A 87 -2.84 -6.59 5.04
C VAL A 87 -3.72 -5.37 5.31
N LEU A 88 -4.16 -4.72 4.25
CA LEU A 88 -5.02 -3.53 4.37
C LEU A 88 -6.42 -3.91 4.83
N GLU A 89 -6.92 -5.05 4.38
CA GLU A 89 -8.20 -5.58 4.84
C GLU A 89 -8.16 -5.83 6.36
N TYR A 90 -7.08 -6.41 6.85
CA TYR A 90 -6.88 -6.62 8.29
C TYR A 90 -6.97 -5.28 9.05
N MET A 91 -6.29 -4.25 8.56
CA MET A 91 -6.28 -2.94 9.21
C MET A 91 -7.68 -2.32 9.23
N ILE A 92 -8.40 -2.40 8.12
CA ILE A 92 -9.76 -1.86 8.00
C ILE A 92 -10.70 -2.62 8.94
N ASP A 93 -10.57 -3.94 9.00
CA ASP A 93 -11.39 -4.78 9.90
C ASP A 93 -11.12 -4.46 11.38
N HIS A 94 -9.97 -3.88 11.69
CA HIS A 94 -9.61 -3.46 13.05
C HIS A 94 -9.81 -1.95 13.28
N GLY A 95 -10.61 -1.31 12.44
CA GLY A 95 -11.09 0.05 12.70
C GLY A 95 -10.29 1.17 12.06
N ILE A 96 -9.28 0.87 11.24
CA ILE A 96 -8.52 1.92 10.57
C ILE A 96 -9.30 2.39 9.35
N ASN A 97 -9.50 3.71 9.24
CA ASN A 97 -10.29 4.30 8.18
C ASN A 97 -9.43 4.55 6.93
N ILE A 98 -9.39 3.57 6.06
CA ILE A 98 -8.75 3.65 4.75
C ILE A 98 -9.87 3.71 3.71
N GLN A 99 -9.96 4.83 2.98
CA GLN A 99 -11.07 5.07 2.05
C GLN A 99 -10.73 4.69 0.62
N GLU A 100 -9.46 4.69 0.25
CA GLU A 100 -9.05 4.30 -1.10
C GLU A 100 -7.73 3.54 -1.07
N ILE A 101 -7.53 2.70 -2.08
CA ILE A 101 -6.33 1.87 -2.22
C ILE A 101 -5.88 1.93 -3.69
N ASP A 102 -4.61 2.29 -3.88
CA ASP A 102 -3.95 2.25 -5.18
C ASP A 102 -3.16 0.93 -5.31
N LEU A 103 -3.58 0.10 -6.25
CA LEU A 103 -2.82 -1.09 -6.62
C LEU A 103 -1.75 -0.69 -7.62
N GLY A 104 -0.53 -0.49 -7.12
CA GLY A 104 0.58 0.02 -7.92
C GLY A 104 1.53 -1.03 -8.45
N GLY A 105 1.65 -2.17 -7.76
CA GLY A 105 2.54 -3.24 -8.20
C GLY A 105 2.29 -4.54 -7.48
N MET A 106 1.95 -5.56 -8.25
CA MET A 106 1.90 -6.96 -7.80
C MET A 106 2.43 -7.81 -8.95
N GLY A 107 3.66 -8.29 -8.78
CA GLY A 107 4.37 -9.01 -9.82
C GLY A 107 3.87 -10.42 -10.04
N ALA A 108 4.32 -11.02 -11.13
CA ALA A 108 3.97 -12.39 -11.47
C ALA A 108 4.51 -13.37 -10.43
N LYS A 109 3.70 -14.36 -10.08
CA LYS A 109 4.05 -15.50 -9.24
C LYS A 109 3.35 -16.73 -9.79
N ASP A 110 3.75 -17.92 -9.33
CA ASP A 110 3.19 -19.18 -9.82
C ASP A 110 1.67 -19.27 -9.64
N ASP A 111 1.14 -18.67 -8.57
CA ASP A 111 -0.28 -18.71 -8.25
C ASP A 111 -1.05 -17.46 -8.71
N ARG A 112 -0.39 -16.56 -9.46
CA ARG A 112 -1.01 -15.32 -9.95
C ARG A 112 -1.21 -15.35 -11.46
N GLU A 113 -2.30 -14.73 -11.90
CA GLU A 113 -2.59 -14.49 -13.31
C GLU A 113 -2.58 -12.99 -13.59
N ARG A 114 -2.20 -12.62 -14.80
CA ARG A 114 -2.16 -11.21 -15.19
C ARG A 114 -3.57 -10.61 -15.15
N LEU A 115 -3.71 -9.52 -14.42
CA LEU A 115 -4.95 -8.76 -14.32
C LEU A 115 -4.95 -7.54 -15.23
N TYR A 116 -3.85 -6.79 -15.24
CA TYR A 116 -3.74 -5.54 -15.98
C TYR A 116 -2.27 -5.16 -16.16
N HIS A 117 -1.82 -5.03 -17.39
CA HIS A 117 -0.42 -4.70 -17.71
C HIS A 117 0.58 -5.57 -16.92
N THR A 118 1.39 -4.97 -16.06
CA THR A 118 2.39 -5.68 -15.25
C THR A 118 1.85 -6.20 -13.92
N ILE A 119 0.55 -6.03 -13.68
CA ILE A 119 -0.07 -6.43 -12.41
C ILE A 119 -0.71 -7.80 -12.56
N SER A 120 -0.36 -8.70 -11.66
CA SER A 120 -0.90 -10.05 -11.56
C SER A 120 -1.47 -10.27 -10.16
N THR A 121 -2.55 -11.03 -10.08
CA THR A 121 -3.22 -11.33 -8.82
C THR A 121 -3.63 -12.79 -8.76
N ASN A 122 -3.78 -13.31 -7.55
CA ASN A 122 -4.37 -14.63 -7.35
C ASN A 122 -5.83 -14.50 -6.90
N LYS A 123 -6.48 -15.66 -6.74
CA LYS A 123 -7.91 -15.70 -6.37
C LYS A 123 -8.17 -15.04 -5.02
N GLU A 124 -7.34 -15.34 -4.03
CA GLU A 124 -7.51 -14.82 -2.66
C GLU A 124 -7.33 -13.31 -2.62
N GLU A 125 -6.39 -12.79 -3.40
CA GLU A 125 -6.17 -11.35 -3.52
C GLU A 125 -7.36 -10.68 -4.19
N ASN A 126 -7.89 -11.28 -5.27
CA ASN A 126 -9.08 -10.75 -5.94
C ASN A 126 -10.30 -10.73 -5.00
N GLU A 127 -10.48 -11.77 -4.22
CA GLU A 127 -11.57 -11.83 -3.23
C GLU A 127 -11.41 -10.77 -2.16
N SER A 128 -10.18 -10.54 -1.69
CA SER A 128 -9.88 -9.48 -0.73
C SER A 128 -10.24 -8.10 -1.30
N PHE A 129 -9.85 -7.80 -2.54
CA PHE A 129 -10.24 -6.55 -3.20
C PHE A 129 -11.75 -6.41 -3.30
N LYS A 130 -12.45 -7.47 -3.64
CA LYS A 130 -13.92 -7.44 -3.74
C LYS A 130 -14.57 -7.13 -2.40
N ARG A 131 -14.09 -7.76 -1.32
CA ARG A 131 -14.59 -7.47 0.03
C ARG A 131 -14.32 -6.02 0.42
N LEU A 132 -13.15 -5.51 0.10
CA LEU A 132 -12.80 -4.11 0.38
C LEU A 132 -13.73 -3.15 -0.37
N MET A 133 -13.98 -3.41 -1.64
CA MET A 133 -14.91 -2.59 -2.42
C MET A 133 -16.34 -2.69 -1.89
N ASP A 134 -16.77 -3.85 -1.43
CA ASP A 134 -18.09 -4.03 -0.82
C ASP A 134 -18.23 -3.21 0.47
N LYS A 135 -17.12 -2.93 1.15
CA LYS A 135 -17.09 -2.09 2.34
C LYS A 135 -17.02 -0.59 2.02
N GLY A 136 -17.04 -0.25 0.73
CA GLY A 136 -17.00 1.14 0.30
C GLY A 136 -15.60 1.68 0.01
N VAL A 137 -14.58 0.84 0.01
CA VAL A 137 -13.22 1.27 -0.34
C VAL A 137 -13.12 1.43 -1.85
N ASP A 138 -12.58 2.57 -2.29
CA ASP A 138 -12.31 2.81 -3.71
C ASP A 138 -10.96 2.20 -4.07
N ALA A 139 -10.97 1.10 -4.81
CA ALA A 139 -9.76 0.40 -5.23
C ALA A 139 -9.53 0.63 -6.73
N PHE A 140 -8.33 1.05 -7.08
CA PHE A 140 -7.98 1.41 -8.46
C PHE A 140 -6.50 1.10 -8.73
N ILE A 141 -6.13 1.12 -10.00
CA ILE A 141 -4.74 1.02 -10.46
C ILE A 141 -4.31 2.39 -10.97
N GLN A 142 -3.22 2.89 -10.40
CA GLN A 142 -2.56 4.12 -10.86
C GLN A 142 -1.08 3.97 -10.60
N ILE A 143 -0.32 3.61 -11.64
CA ILE A 143 1.12 3.29 -11.49
C ILE A 143 1.89 4.55 -11.11
N MET A 144 1.73 5.62 -11.87
CA MET A 144 2.40 6.92 -11.64
C MET A 144 1.36 8.00 -11.37
N PRO A 145 1.73 9.07 -10.66
CA PRO A 145 0.75 10.14 -10.35
C PRO A 145 0.10 10.78 -11.56
N GLN A 146 0.78 10.82 -12.71
CA GLN A 146 0.25 11.40 -13.93
C GLN A 146 -0.66 10.46 -14.73
N ASN A 147 -0.71 9.18 -14.38
CA ASN A 147 -1.55 8.22 -15.07
C ASN A 147 -3.02 8.36 -14.63
N ASP A 148 -3.94 7.98 -15.51
CA ASP A 148 -5.35 7.87 -15.15
C ASP A 148 -5.57 6.69 -14.22
N LYS A 149 -6.58 6.81 -13.35
CA LYS A 149 -7.01 5.72 -12.48
C LYS A 149 -7.86 4.73 -13.26
N VAL A 150 -7.59 3.45 -13.06
CA VAL A 150 -8.43 2.36 -13.62
C VAL A 150 -9.08 1.64 -12.45
N SER A 151 -10.40 1.74 -12.34
CA SER A 151 -11.12 1.13 -11.22
C SER A 151 -11.04 -0.40 -11.27
N LEU A 152 -10.76 -1.01 -10.11
CA LEU A 152 -10.77 -2.47 -10.00
C LEU A 152 -12.17 -3.06 -10.22
N LYS A 153 -13.24 -2.29 -10.05
CA LYS A 153 -14.60 -2.74 -10.35
C LYS A 153 -14.78 -3.14 -11.82
N THR A 154 -14.00 -2.53 -12.71
CA THR A 154 -14.06 -2.87 -14.15
C THR A 154 -13.26 -4.11 -14.49
N LEU A 155 -12.29 -4.48 -13.66
CA LEU A 155 -11.38 -5.60 -13.89
C LEU A 155 -11.77 -6.86 -13.11
N LEU A 156 -12.38 -6.68 -11.93
CA LEU A 156 -12.80 -7.77 -11.04
C LEU A 156 -14.32 -7.83 -11.00
N LYS A 157 -14.87 -8.73 -11.77
CA LYS A 157 -16.32 -8.93 -11.84
C LYS A 157 -16.79 -10.17 -11.11
#